data_c25d891221b622bea7e597a981a37b7f
#
_entry.id   c25d891221b622bea7e597a981a37b7f
#
_cell.length_a   1.000
_cell.length_b   1.000
_cell.length_c   1.000
_cell.angle_alpha   90.00
_cell.angle_beta   90.00
_cell.angle_gamma   90.00
#
_symmetry.space_group_name_H-M   'P 1'
#
loop_
_entity.id
_entity.type
_entity.pdbx_description
1 polymer ?
#
loop_
_entity_poly.entity_id
_entity_poly.type
_entity_poly.pdbx_seq_one_letter_code
_entity_poly.pdbx_strand_id
1 'polypeptide(L)'
;MAVKSGFNAKVLLPLLLISYICLALLFTLFPRPILLSTDPSEIELFFQTHTGLFYQVLYADSKKVAIGNYLLLTIPALLVKIRFAKSNSVLILALFFILSLLIELIQQVIPGRVSDPIDLFSNTISAVIGLLLAHLFLRIWSLMRGKNGVH
;
A
#
# COMPACT_ATOMS: atom_id res chain seq x y z
N MET A 1 -8.59 3.58 -40.67
CA MET A 1 -9.27 3.93 -39.39
C MET A 1 -8.28 3.76 -38.24
N ALA A 2 -7.65 4.84 -37.81
CA ALA A 2 -6.68 4.78 -36.69
C ALA A 2 -7.46 4.90 -35.38
N VAL A 3 -7.54 3.81 -34.62
CA VAL A 3 -8.06 3.83 -33.26
C VAL A 3 -7.08 4.64 -32.41
N LYS A 4 -7.39 5.91 -32.17
CA LYS A 4 -6.75 6.72 -31.14
C LYS A 4 -7.17 6.14 -29.77
N SER A 5 -6.50 5.10 -29.30
CA SER A 5 -6.57 4.70 -27.90
C SER A 5 -5.76 5.68 -27.06
N GLY A 6 -6.27 6.89 -26.94
CA GLY A 6 -5.76 7.88 -26.00
C GLY A 6 -6.13 7.43 -24.60
N PHE A 7 -5.35 6.53 -24.03
CA PHE A 7 -5.50 6.09 -22.64
C PHE A 7 -5.42 7.34 -21.74
N ASN A 8 -6.56 7.73 -21.19
CA ASN A 8 -6.66 8.99 -20.46
C ASN A 8 -5.99 8.83 -19.09
N ALA A 9 -4.73 9.22 -18.99
CA ALA A 9 -3.94 9.14 -17.74
C ALA A 9 -4.62 9.85 -16.56
N LYS A 10 -5.53 10.82 -16.84
CA LYS A 10 -6.33 11.50 -15.80
C LYS A 10 -7.33 10.57 -15.13
N VAL A 11 -7.78 9.53 -15.84
CA VAL A 11 -8.73 8.53 -15.31
C VAL A 11 -7.99 7.30 -14.79
N LEU A 12 -6.95 6.86 -15.50
CA LEU A 12 -6.21 5.66 -15.12
C LEU A 12 -5.55 5.79 -13.74
N LEU A 13 -4.85 6.90 -13.49
CA LEU A 13 -4.08 7.06 -12.25
C LEU A 13 -4.97 7.00 -10.98
N PRO A 14 -6.14 7.68 -10.92
CA PRO A 14 -7.08 7.51 -9.82
C PRO A 14 -7.60 6.07 -9.70
N LEU A 15 -7.93 5.40 -10.81
CA LEU A 15 -8.41 4.02 -10.78
C LEU A 15 -7.35 3.07 -10.21
N LEU A 16 -6.10 3.18 -10.65
CA LEU A 16 -5.00 2.39 -10.10
C LEU A 16 -4.80 2.65 -8.61
N LEU A 17 -4.87 3.91 -8.19
CA LEU A 17 -4.74 4.28 -6.78
C LEU A 17 -5.87 3.67 -5.94
N ILE A 18 -7.12 3.81 -6.38
CA ILE A 18 -8.28 3.24 -5.69
C ILE A 18 -8.17 1.72 -5.62
N SER A 19 -7.88 1.05 -6.74
CA SER A 19 -7.72 -0.41 -6.79
C SER A 19 -6.62 -0.89 -5.85
N TYR A 20 -5.49 -0.16 -5.80
CA TYR A 20 -4.40 -0.49 -4.90
C TYR A 20 -4.80 -0.33 -3.43
N ILE A 21 -5.46 0.79 -3.07
CA ILE A 21 -5.92 1.02 -1.69
C ILE A 21 -6.95 -0.05 -1.29
N CYS A 22 -7.90 -0.38 -2.14
CA CYS A 22 -8.87 -1.46 -1.87
C CYS A 22 -8.18 -2.80 -1.63
N LEU A 23 -7.17 -3.14 -2.45
CA LEU A 23 -6.41 -4.38 -2.28
C LEU A 23 -5.60 -4.36 -0.98
N ALA A 24 -4.94 -3.25 -0.67
CA ALA A 24 -4.20 -3.08 0.58
C ALA A 24 -5.11 -3.23 1.80
N LEU A 25 -6.28 -2.59 1.81
CA LEU A 25 -7.28 -2.72 2.86
C LEU A 25 -7.81 -4.16 2.97
N LEU A 26 -8.06 -4.84 1.85
CA LEU A 26 -8.46 -6.24 1.86
C LEU A 26 -7.42 -7.09 2.60
N PHE A 27 -6.13 -6.96 2.28
CA PHE A 27 -5.08 -7.76 2.92
C PHE A 27 -4.83 -7.36 4.38
N THR A 28 -4.90 -6.08 4.71
CA THR A 28 -4.63 -5.60 6.08
C THR A 28 -5.80 -5.84 7.03
N LEU A 29 -7.05 -5.79 6.55
CA LEU A 29 -8.25 -5.92 7.37
C LEU A 29 -8.93 -7.29 7.24
N PHE A 30 -8.38 -8.23 6.46
CA PHE A 30 -8.97 -9.56 6.31
C PHE A 30 -8.94 -10.32 7.65
N PRO A 31 -10.09 -10.81 8.15
CA PRO A 31 -10.14 -11.57 9.41
C PRO A 31 -9.35 -12.88 9.33
N ARG A 32 -8.69 -13.24 10.43
CA ARG A 32 -7.90 -14.49 10.54
C ARG A 32 -8.32 -15.29 11.76
N PRO A 33 -9.59 -15.70 11.87
CA PRO A 33 -10.13 -16.31 13.09
C PRO A 33 -9.40 -17.58 13.50
N ILE A 34 -8.84 -18.35 12.55
CA ILE A 34 -8.07 -19.56 12.85
C ILE A 34 -6.85 -19.29 13.75
N LEU A 35 -6.29 -18.06 13.71
CA LEU A 35 -5.16 -17.70 14.57
C LEU A 35 -5.57 -17.49 16.05
N LEU A 36 -6.88 -17.50 16.35
CA LEU A 36 -7.40 -17.48 17.72
C LEU A 36 -7.59 -18.90 18.29
N SER A 37 -7.45 -19.95 17.47
CA SER A 37 -7.54 -21.32 17.97
C SER A 37 -6.43 -21.60 18.98
N THR A 38 -6.79 -22.22 20.07
CA THR A 38 -5.85 -22.72 21.09
C THR A 38 -5.33 -24.12 20.78
N ASP A 39 -5.91 -24.78 19.75
CA ASP A 39 -5.52 -26.12 19.32
C ASP A 39 -4.54 -26.03 18.13
N PRO A 40 -3.25 -26.39 18.33
CA PRO A 40 -2.26 -26.36 17.26
C PRO A 40 -2.62 -27.27 16.08
N SER A 41 -3.37 -28.36 16.31
CA SER A 41 -3.76 -29.34 15.28
C SER A 41 -4.77 -28.71 14.28
N GLU A 42 -5.67 -27.85 14.75
CA GLU A 42 -6.60 -27.12 13.87
C GLU A 42 -5.86 -26.13 12.97
N ILE A 43 -4.87 -25.43 13.52
CA ILE A 43 -4.04 -24.49 12.78
C ILE A 43 -3.23 -25.22 11.70
N GLU A 44 -2.61 -26.35 12.06
CA GLU A 44 -1.85 -27.18 11.13
C GLU A 44 -2.74 -27.73 10.00
N LEU A 45 -3.89 -28.28 10.34
CA LEU A 45 -4.87 -28.79 9.37
C LEU A 45 -5.34 -27.69 8.41
N PHE A 46 -5.59 -26.48 8.93
CA PHE A 46 -5.96 -25.34 8.10
C PHE A 46 -4.88 -25.04 7.06
N PHE A 47 -3.60 -24.98 7.43
CA PHE A 47 -2.51 -24.71 6.49
C PHE A 47 -2.26 -25.85 5.51
N GLN A 48 -2.49 -27.10 5.90
CA GLN A 48 -2.41 -28.25 5.00
C GLN A 48 -3.51 -28.24 3.93
N THR A 49 -4.71 -27.79 4.28
CA THR A 49 -5.87 -27.75 3.38
C THR A 49 -5.95 -26.48 2.52
N HIS A 50 -5.33 -25.37 2.97
CA HIS A 50 -5.40 -24.06 2.31
C HIS A 50 -4.04 -23.66 1.73
N THR A 51 -3.56 -24.39 0.73
CA THR A 51 -2.23 -24.20 0.11
C THR A 51 -2.20 -23.14 -1.01
N GLY A 52 -3.35 -22.55 -1.36
CA GLY A 52 -3.45 -21.54 -2.42
C GLY A 52 -2.67 -20.25 -2.12
N LEU A 53 -2.16 -19.60 -3.19
CA LEU A 53 -1.37 -18.37 -3.09
C LEU A 53 -2.05 -17.28 -2.23
N PHE A 54 -3.36 -17.17 -2.34
CA PHE A 54 -4.15 -16.20 -1.55
C PHE A 54 -3.95 -16.41 -0.03
N TYR A 55 -4.07 -17.67 0.43
CA TYR A 55 -3.87 -18.00 1.84
C TYR A 55 -2.41 -17.83 2.27
N GLN A 56 -1.45 -18.20 1.42
CA GLN A 56 -0.03 -18.01 1.71
C GLN A 56 0.32 -16.52 1.91
N VAL A 57 -0.29 -15.62 1.16
CA VAL A 57 -0.07 -14.18 1.32
C VAL A 57 -0.80 -13.64 2.56
N LEU A 58 -2.07 -14.04 2.77
CA LEU A 58 -2.87 -13.58 3.90
C LEU A 58 -2.31 -14.00 5.26
N TYR A 59 -1.75 -15.20 5.34
CA TYR A 59 -1.21 -15.78 6.57
C TYR A 59 0.33 -15.86 6.57
N ALA A 60 0.97 -15.01 5.74
CA ALA A 60 2.42 -14.93 5.68
C ALA A 60 3.04 -14.70 7.08
N ASP A 61 4.25 -15.20 7.25
CA ASP A 61 5.00 -15.01 8.48
C ASP A 61 5.27 -13.51 8.77
N SER A 62 5.57 -13.20 10.03
CA SER A 62 5.78 -11.82 10.49
C SER A 62 6.84 -11.06 9.72
N LYS A 63 7.90 -11.72 9.22
CA LYS A 63 8.98 -11.08 8.45
C LYS A 63 8.50 -10.63 7.08
N LYS A 64 7.73 -11.48 6.37
CA LYS A 64 7.15 -11.12 5.06
C LYS A 64 6.10 -10.03 5.19
N VAL A 65 5.29 -10.09 6.25
CA VAL A 65 4.31 -9.04 6.57
C VAL A 65 5.02 -7.72 6.83
N ALA A 66 6.07 -7.70 7.65
CA ALA A 66 6.84 -6.49 7.94
C ALA A 66 7.43 -5.86 6.66
N ILE A 67 8.05 -6.67 5.77
CA ILE A 67 8.54 -6.18 4.48
C ILE A 67 7.38 -5.61 3.64
N GLY A 68 6.23 -6.30 3.62
CA GLY A 68 5.03 -5.82 2.93
C GLY A 68 4.57 -4.46 3.44
N ASN A 69 4.57 -4.25 4.76
CA ASN A 69 4.19 -2.99 5.40
C ASN A 69 5.14 -1.85 5.03
N TYR A 70 6.47 -2.09 4.92
CA TYR A 70 7.43 -1.09 4.43
C TYR A 70 7.19 -0.65 2.98
N LEU A 71 6.41 -1.39 2.20
CA LEU A 71 6.08 -1.06 0.82
C LEU A 71 4.62 -0.66 0.64
N LEU A 72 3.76 -0.93 1.61
CA LEU A 72 2.31 -0.81 1.51
C LEU A 72 1.88 0.60 1.08
N LEU A 73 2.40 1.63 1.69
CA LEU A 73 2.02 3.01 1.39
C LEU A 73 2.99 3.72 0.43
N THR A 74 4.08 3.07 0.01
CA THR A 74 5.06 3.64 -0.94
C THR A 74 4.41 3.98 -2.28
N ILE A 75 3.69 3.03 -2.87
CA ILE A 75 3.06 3.21 -4.18
C ILE A 75 1.96 4.28 -4.12
N PRO A 76 0.98 4.24 -3.22
CA PRO A 76 -0.04 5.27 -3.16
C PRO A 76 0.53 6.65 -2.84
N ALA A 77 1.51 6.78 -1.95
CA ALA A 77 2.15 8.06 -1.66
C ALA A 77 2.88 8.64 -2.87
N LEU A 78 3.61 7.79 -3.62
CA LEU A 78 4.24 8.14 -4.89
C LEU A 78 3.20 8.67 -5.90
N LEU A 79 2.12 7.91 -6.13
CA LEU A 79 1.09 8.24 -7.11
C LEU A 79 0.33 9.52 -6.74
N VAL A 80 -0.02 9.69 -5.46
CA VAL A 80 -0.68 10.91 -4.96
C VAL A 80 0.22 12.12 -5.16
N LYS A 81 1.51 12.02 -4.82
CA LYS A 81 2.44 13.14 -4.99
C LYS A 81 2.69 13.48 -6.45
N ILE A 82 2.79 12.50 -7.35
CA ILE A 82 2.89 12.74 -8.80
C ILE A 82 1.63 13.44 -9.31
N ARG A 83 0.44 12.98 -8.89
CA ARG A 83 -0.85 13.54 -9.31
C ARG A 83 -1.04 14.97 -8.82
N PHE A 84 -0.61 15.23 -7.58
CA PHE A 84 -0.72 16.52 -6.92
C PHE A 84 0.68 17.11 -6.64
N ALA A 85 1.48 17.29 -7.69
CA ALA A 85 2.89 17.69 -7.59
C ALA A 85 3.13 18.96 -6.76
N LYS A 86 2.19 19.91 -6.79
CA LYS A 86 2.26 21.18 -6.05
C LYS A 86 1.80 21.09 -4.60
N SER A 87 1.16 19.99 -4.18
CA SER A 87 0.66 19.83 -2.82
C SER A 87 1.78 19.70 -1.80
N ASN A 88 1.52 20.15 -0.59
CA ASN A 88 2.46 20.04 0.53
C ASN A 88 2.68 18.56 0.88
N SER A 89 3.93 18.12 0.88
CA SER A 89 4.29 16.73 1.18
C SER A 89 4.04 16.35 2.64
N VAL A 90 4.12 17.31 3.56
CA VAL A 90 3.80 17.09 4.97
C VAL A 90 2.32 16.78 5.14
N LEU A 91 1.44 17.49 4.41
CA LEU A 91 0.01 17.20 4.43
C LEU A 91 -0.30 15.79 3.88
N ILE A 92 0.35 15.41 2.77
CA ILE A 92 0.20 14.06 2.20
C ILE A 92 0.68 13.01 3.20
N LEU A 93 1.83 13.22 3.84
CA LEU A 93 2.36 12.32 4.87
C LEU A 93 1.39 12.19 6.05
N ALA A 94 0.85 13.32 6.54
CA ALA A 94 -0.13 13.33 7.63
C ALA A 94 -1.40 12.52 7.27
N LEU A 95 -1.89 12.63 6.04
CA LEU A 95 -3.04 11.84 5.57
C LEU A 95 -2.74 10.34 5.57
N PHE A 96 -1.55 9.93 5.11
CA PHE A 96 -1.16 8.51 5.14
C PHE A 96 -0.90 8.01 6.56
N PHE A 97 -0.37 8.84 7.45
CA PHE A 97 -0.24 8.51 8.87
C PHE A 97 -1.61 8.27 9.51
N ILE A 98 -2.58 9.18 9.28
CA ILE A 98 -3.95 9.02 9.77
C ILE A 98 -4.60 7.76 9.19
N LEU A 99 -4.42 7.49 7.90
CA LEU A 99 -4.92 6.26 7.27
C LEU A 99 -4.34 5.01 7.95
N SER A 100 -3.03 4.98 8.19
CA SER A 100 -2.37 3.87 8.86
C SER A 100 -2.87 3.71 10.30
N LEU A 101 -3.02 4.81 11.03
CA LEU A 101 -3.57 4.78 12.40
C LEU A 101 -5.00 4.22 12.42
N LEU A 102 -5.84 4.60 11.46
CA LEU A 102 -7.20 4.06 11.34
C LEU A 102 -7.19 2.56 11.06
N ILE A 103 -6.28 2.08 10.22
CA ILE A 103 -6.11 0.64 9.96
C ILE A 103 -5.78 -0.08 11.27
N GLU A 104 -4.81 0.41 12.03
CA GLU A 104 -4.42 -0.17 13.33
C GLU A 104 -5.58 -0.21 14.33
N LEU A 105 -6.34 0.88 14.43
CA LEU A 105 -7.52 0.93 15.31
C LEU A 105 -8.61 -0.06 14.88
N ILE A 106 -8.85 -0.22 13.59
CA ILE A 106 -9.82 -1.17 13.06
C ILE A 106 -9.35 -2.61 13.30
N GLN A 107 -8.05 -2.89 13.17
CA GLN A 107 -7.49 -4.23 13.40
C GLN A 107 -7.73 -4.73 14.83
N GLN A 108 -7.82 -3.86 15.82
CA GLN A 108 -8.10 -4.23 17.22
C GLN A 108 -9.47 -4.93 17.40
N VAL A 109 -10.43 -4.67 16.52
CA VAL A 109 -11.76 -5.26 16.59
C VAL A 109 -11.98 -6.41 15.60
N ILE A 110 -10.97 -6.74 14.78
CA ILE A 110 -11.05 -7.81 13.79
C ILE A 110 -10.49 -9.11 14.37
N PRO A 111 -11.25 -10.21 14.37
CA PRO A 111 -10.79 -11.51 14.87
C PRO A 111 -9.50 -11.99 14.20
N GLY A 112 -8.50 -12.38 15.02
CA GLY A 112 -7.21 -12.89 14.57
C GLY A 112 -6.28 -11.82 13.96
N ARG A 113 -6.58 -10.54 14.18
CA ARG A 113 -5.65 -9.43 13.92
C ARG A 113 -5.09 -8.89 15.22
N VAL A 114 -3.84 -8.45 15.14
CA VAL A 114 -3.15 -7.78 16.24
C VAL A 114 -2.70 -6.43 15.73
N SER A 115 -3.09 -5.37 16.41
CA SER A 115 -2.58 -4.02 16.15
C SER A 115 -1.16 -3.92 16.72
N ASP A 116 -0.21 -3.49 15.91
CA ASP A 116 1.20 -3.35 16.30
C ASP A 116 1.70 -1.92 15.99
N PRO A 117 2.17 -1.18 16.99
CA PRO A 117 2.80 0.13 16.77
C PRO A 117 3.95 0.09 15.74
N ILE A 118 4.61 -1.06 15.58
CA ILE A 118 5.65 -1.26 14.57
C ILE A 118 5.06 -1.17 13.16
N ASP A 119 3.84 -1.64 12.95
CA ASP A 119 3.14 -1.55 11.67
C ASP A 119 2.79 -0.10 11.34
N LEU A 120 2.34 0.69 12.31
CA LEU A 120 2.13 2.13 12.14
C LEU A 120 3.42 2.84 11.73
N PHE A 121 4.54 2.51 12.38
CA PHE A 121 5.85 3.08 12.08
C PHE A 121 6.33 2.69 10.68
N SER A 122 6.26 1.40 10.33
CA SER A 122 6.69 0.89 9.02
C SER A 122 5.86 1.47 7.87
N ASN A 123 4.55 1.59 8.05
CA ASN A 123 3.65 2.23 7.09
C ASN A 123 3.97 3.71 6.90
N THR A 124 4.32 4.42 7.98
CA THR A 124 4.73 5.84 7.90
C THR A 124 6.03 5.98 7.11
N ILE A 125 7.04 5.14 7.39
CA ILE A 125 8.29 5.09 6.60
C ILE A 125 8.00 4.76 5.14
N SER A 126 7.10 3.83 4.88
CA SER A 126 6.65 3.48 3.53
C SER A 126 6.14 4.71 2.77
N ALA A 127 5.30 5.54 3.40
CA ALA A 127 4.81 6.77 2.80
C ALA A 127 5.93 7.79 2.54
N VAL A 128 6.90 7.93 3.47
CA VAL A 128 8.08 8.78 3.28
C VAL A 128 8.89 8.35 2.06
N ILE A 129 9.17 7.05 1.93
CA ILE A 129 9.87 6.49 0.76
C ILE A 129 9.13 6.85 -0.53
N GLY A 130 7.80 6.66 -0.56
CA GLY A 130 6.97 7.01 -1.70
C GLY A 130 7.06 8.49 -2.09
N LEU A 131 7.04 9.39 -1.11
CA LEU A 131 7.21 10.82 -1.32
C LEU A 131 8.59 11.18 -1.86
N LEU A 132 9.66 10.56 -1.33
CA LEU A 132 11.03 10.78 -1.81
C LEU A 132 11.18 10.33 -3.26
N LEU A 133 10.67 9.15 -3.61
CA LEU A 133 10.67 8.64 -4.98
C LEU A 133 9.88 9.56 -5.92
N ALA A 134 8.75 10.10 -5.47
CA ALA A 134 7.96 11.05 -6.25
C ALA A 134 8.73 12.34 -6.53
N HIS A 135 9.43 12.90 -5.53
CA HIS A 135 10.26 14.09 -5.73
C HIS A 135 11.41 13.83 -6.72
N LEU A 136 12.08 12.68 -6.58
CA LEU A 136 13.14 12.29 -7.51
C LEU A 136 12.58 12.16 -8.93
N PHE A 137 11.47 11.48 -9.11
CA PHE A 137 10.80 11.34 -10.41
C PHE A 137 10.44 12.69 -11.02
N LEU A 138 9.78 13.56 -10.25
CA LEU A 138 9.37 14.90 -10.73
C LEU A 138 10.58 15.76 -11.10
N ARG A 139 11.68 15.67 -10.36
CA ARG A 139 12.92 16.38 -10.67
C ARG A 139 13.54 15.89 -11.98
N ILE A 140 13.68 14.57 -12.15
CA ILE A 140 14.21 13.98 -13.38
C ILE A 140 13.33 14.38 -14.57
N TRP A 141 12.01 14.29 -14.41
CA TRP A 141 11.04 14.66 -15.44
C TRP A 141 11.17 16.13 -15.86
N SER A 142 11.36 17.04 -14.90
CA SER A 142 11.56 18.48 -15.21
C SER A 142 12.85 18.73 -15.98
N LEU A 143 13.95 18.04 -15.63
CA LEU A 143 15.24 18.15 -16.34
C LEU A 143 15.16 17.65 -17.78
N MET A 144 14.45 16.54 -18.02
CA MET A 144 14.25 16.02 -19.37
C MET A 144 13.41 16.94 -20.23
N ARG A 145 12.36 17.57 -19.68
CA ARG A 145 11.53 18.53 -20.40
C ARG A 145 12.26 19.82 -20.73
N GLY A 146 13.10 20.32 -19.82
CA GLY A 146 13.89 21.54 -20.05
C GLY A 146 14.92 21.39 -21.18
N LYS A 147 15.45 20.17 -21.41
CA LYS A 147 16.39 19.89 -22.51
C LYS A 147 15.72 19.85 -23.90
N ASN A 148 14.43 19.49 -23.97
CA ASN A 148 13.70 19.39 -25.24
C ASN A 148 13.00 20.69 -25.67
N GLY A 149 13.17 21.79 -24.93
CA GLY A 149 12.59 23.10 -25.22
C GLY A 149 13.55 24.12 -25.83
N VAL A 150 14.78 23.69 -26.16
CA VAL A 150 15.80 24.56 -26.79
C VAL A 150 16.06 24.02 -28.19
N HIS A 151 15.09 24.22 -29.10
CA HIS A 151 15.28 24.16 -30.55
C HIS A 151 14.35 25.18 -31.18
#